data_66b50500a5fd1095f4737e994b1592fc
#
_entry.id   66b50500a5fd1095f4737e994b1592fc
#
_cell.length_a   1.000
_cell.length_b   1.000
_cell.length_c   1.000
_cell.angle_alpha   90.00
_cell.angle_beta   90.00
_cell.angle_gamma   90.00
#
_symmetry.space_group_name_H-M   'P 1'
#
loop_
_entity.id
_entity.type
_entity.pdbx_description
1 polymer ?
#
loop_
_entity_poly.entity_id
_entity_poly.type
_entity_poly.pdbx_seq_one_letter_code
_entity_poly.pdbx_strand_id
1 'polypeptide(L)'
;MVLPTGRHFEARILERKDLSEDLWLIRVDPGGPFAFKAGQYATLGVDYEDKRVERAYSIVSSPYEQDLEFFIELVPQGLLTPHLYKLKIGDTLLCRKISKGRFTLDIKSGRTNHLLLATVTGIAPFVSYVRTLYKDWKNGGSPMPGPHQLFCVQGGSRSWEFGYREELERIANEAPWFKYVATISRPWEDPSWKGELGRIDELIRKYTYLWGLKPDTTTGYLCGHPRMCENGQGILARAGWQKGSMFEEVYFIPGKEAGAE
;
A
#
# COMPACT_ATOMS: atom_id res chain seq x y z
N MET A 1 -25.90 -11.65 15.81
CA MET A 1 -24.72 -12.33 15.27
C MET A 1 -25.09 -12.85 13.88
N VAL A 2 -24.71 -12.15 12.82
CA VAL A 2 -25.01 -12.58 11.45
C VAL A 2 -23.94 -13.61 11.08
N LEU A 3 -24.36 -14.83 10.76
CA LEU A 3 -23.44 -15.89 10.36
C LEU A 3 -22.68 -15.49 9.08
N PRO A 4 -21.39 -15.82 8.96
CA PRO A 4 -20.64 -15.59 7.73
C PRO A 4 -21.38 -16.26 6.57
N THR A 5 -21.73 -15.47 5.56
CA THR A 5 -22.31 -16.01 4.34
C THR A 5 -21.25 -16.85 3.62
N GLY A 6 -21.65 -17.77 2.75
CA GLY A 6 -20.69 -18.59 2.00
C GLY A 6 -19.59 -17.83 1.26
N ARG A 7 -19.67 -16.48 1.20
CA ARG A 7 -18.72 -15.57 0.55
C ARG A 7 -17.65 -14.98 1.48
N HIS A 8 -17.78 -15.16 2.81
CA HIS A 8 -16.89 -14.57 3.81
C HIS A 8 -16.22 -15.63 4.66
N PHE A 9 -15.00 -15.36 5.07
CA PHE A 9 -14.36 -15.93 6.22
C PHE A 9 -14.59 -15.03 7.43
N GLU A 10 -14.57 -15.62 8.61
CA GLU A 10 -14.45 -14.92 9.89
C GLU A 10 -12.94 -14.81 10.21
N ALA A 11 -12.37 -13.67 9.88
CA ALA A 11 -10.95 -13.43 10.08
C ALA A 11 -10.68 -12.96 11.51
N ARG A 12 -9.68 -13.54 12.19
CA ARG A 12 -9.33 -13.22 13.56
C ARG A 12 -8.09 -12.35 13.64
N ILE A 13 -8.14 -11.28 14.44
CA ILE A 13 -7.00 -10.40 14.67
C ILE A 13 -5.98 -11.15 15.54
N LEU A 14 -4.77 -11.32 15.00
CA LEU A 14 -3.63 -11.96 15.67
C LEU A 14 -2.73 -10.94 16.33
N GLU A 15 -2.50 -9.80 15.66
CA GLU A 15 -1.63 -8.74 16.12
C GLU A 15 -2.25 -7.38 15.78
N ARG A 16 -1.97 -6.39 16.62
CA ARG A 16 -2.30 -4.98 16.40
C ARG A 16 -1.15 -4.11 16.89
N LYS A 17 -0.75 -3.15 16.07
CA LYS A 17 0.26 -2.14 16.42
C LYS A 17 -0.29 -0.77 16.06
N ASP A 18 -0.58 0.03 17.07
CA ASP A 18 -0.96 1.44 16.89
C ASP A 18 0.31 2.27 16.66
N LEU A 19 0.33 3.07 15.60
CA LEU A 19 1.44 3.96 15.24
C LEU A 19 1.16 5.39 15.69
N SER A 20 -0.11 5.81 15.63
CA SER A 20 -0.63 7.08 16.12
C SER A 20 -2.08 6.88 16.58
N GLU A 21 -2.76 7.97 16.95
CA GLU A 21 -4.18 7.92 17.35
C GLU A 21 -5.11 7.50 16.21
N ASP A 22 -4.66 7.63 14.96
CA ASP A 22 -5.45 7.41 13.76
C ASP A 22 -4.85 6.38 12.79
N LEU A 23 -3.64 5.85 13.07
CA LEU A 23 -2.95 4.90 12.20
C LEU A 23 -2.57 3.64 12.95
N TRP A 24 -2.94 2.49 12.40
CA TRP A 24 -2.56 1.19 13.00
C TRP A 24 -2.37 0.10 11.94
N LEU A 25 -1.65 -0.91 12.35
CA LEU A 25 -1.44 -2.16 11.61
C LEU A 25 -2.25 -3.26 12.29
N ILE A 26 -2.85 -4.14 11.51
CA ILE A 26 -3.41 -5.41 12.00
C ILE A 26 -2.89 -6.56 11.17
N ARG A 27 -2.61 -7.68 11.86
CA ARG A 27 -2.38 -8.98 11.22
C ARG A 27 -3.54 -9.89 11.57
N VAL A 28 -4.10 -10.55 10.59
CA VAL A 28 -5.27 -11.41 10.76
C VAL A 28 -5.04 -12.79 10.17
N ASP A 29 -5.49 -13.82 10.88
CA ASP A 29 -5.76 -15.12 10.28
C ASP A 29 -7.04 -14.98 9.45
N PRO A 30 -7.00 -15.20 8.13
CA PRO A 30 -8.16 -15.01 7.27
C PRO A 30 -9.32 -15.98 7.56
N GLY A 31 -9.09 -17.04 8.35
CA GLY A 31 -10.09 -18.06 8.68
C GLY A 31 -10.25 -19.13 7.60
N GLY A 32 -9.31 -19.23 6.68
CA GLY A 32 -9.26 -20.22 5.61
C GLY A 32 -8.30 -19.88 4.49
N PRO A 33 -8.17 -20.74 3.47
CA PRO A 33 -7.23 -20.50 2.36
C PRO A 33 -7.53 -19.20 1.63
N PHE A 34 -6.52 -18.32 1.56
CA PHE A 34 -6.65 -17.02 0.91
C PHE A 34 -5.51 -16.81 -0.09
N ALA A 35 -5.83 -16.89 -1.37
CA ALA A 35 -4.87 -16.69 -2.45
C ALA A 35 -4.96 -15.27 -3.01
N PHE A 36 -3.81 -14.63 -3.19
CA PHE A 36 -3.70 -13.31 -3.79
C PHE A 36 -2.36 -13.12 -4.52
N LYS A 37 -2.27 -12.07 -5.31
CA LYS A 37 -1.01 -11.57 -5.89
C LYS A 37 -0.61 -10.31 -5.16
N ALA A 38 0.68 -10.08 -5.00
CA ALA A 38 1.18 -8.82 -4.44
C ALA A 38 0.56 -7.61 -5.17
N GLY A 39 0.07 -6.63 -4.39
CA GLY A 39 -0.64 -5.46 -4.89
C GLY A 39 -2.15 -5.61 -5.01
N GLN A 40 -2.72 -6.77 -4.68
CA GLN A 40 -4.16 -6.94 -4.59
C GLN A 40 -4.69 -6.53 -3.21
N TYR A 41 -6.00 -6.35 -3.12
CA TYR A 41 -6.71 -6.04 -1.88
C TYR A 41 -7.64 -7.16 -1.44
N ALA A 42 -7.89 -7.24 -0.14
CA ALA A 42 -8.99 -7.97 0.45
C ALA A 42 -10.15 -7.01 0.77
N THR A 43 -11.37 -7.53 0.78
CA THR A 43 -12.52 -6.78 1.26
C THR A 43 -12.77 -7.18 2.71
N LEU A 44 -12.57 -6.23 3.61
CA LEU A 44 -12.84 -6.38 5.04
C LEU A 44 -14.18 -5.74 5.40
N GLY A 45 -14.83 -6.27 6.41
CA GLY A 45 -16.11 -5.77 6.85
C GLY A 45 -16.47 -6.10 8.29
N VAL A 46 -17.54 -5.44 8.75
CA VAL A 46 -18.21 -5.74 10.02
C VAL A 46 -19.71 -5.71 9.81
N ASP A 47 -20.42 -6.45 10.65
CA ASP A 47 -21.87 -6.32 10.75
C ASP A 47 -22.21 -5.32 11.86
N TYR A 48 -22.93 -4.26 11.51
CA TYR A 48 -23.32 -3.20 12.41
C TYR A 48 -24.78 -2.77 12.14
N GLU A 49 -25.62 -2.71 13.17
CA GLU A 49 -27.04 -2.32 13.08
C GLU A 49 -27.79 -3.04 11.94
N ASP A 50 -27.68 -4.36 11.89
CA ASP A 50 -28.29 -5.23 10.87
C ASP A 50 -27.83 -4.95 9.43
N LYS A 51 -26.77 -4.16 9.25
CA LYS A 51 -26.15 -3.86 7.97
C LYS A 51 -24.72 -4.38 7.93
N ARG A 52 -24.32 -4.87 6.75
CA ARG A 52 -22.94 -5.22 6.48
C ARG A 52 -22.23 -4.03 5.85
N VAL A 53 -21.16 -3.59 6.47
CA VAL A 53 -20.30 -2.53 5.95
C VAL A 53 -18.96 -3.14 5.55
N GLU A 54 -18.58 -2.96 4.28
CA GLU A 54 -17.37 -3.54 3.72
C GLU A 54 -16.57 -2.51 2.94
N ARG A 55 -15.24 -2.60 3.00
CA ARG A 55 -14.33 -1.77 2.16
C ARG A 55 -13.12 -2.59 1.71
N ALA A 56 -12.51 -2.16 0.62
CA ALA A 56 -11.27 -2.69 0.10
C ALA A 56 -10.08 -2.17 0.93
N TYR A 57 -9.16 -3.09 1.25
CA TYR A 57 -7.89 -2.78 1.90
C TYR A 57 -6.77 -3.51 1.18
N SER A 58 -5.78 -2.77 0.70
CA SER A 58 -4.60 -3.35 0.05
C SER A 58 -3.85 -4.23 1.04
N ILE A 59 -3.48 -5.43 0.60
CA ILE A 59 -2.80 -6.42 1.41
C ILE A 59 -1.32 -6.04 1.48
N VAL A 60 -0.79 -5.96 2.69
CA VAL A 60 0.62 -5.67 2.98
C VAL A 60 1.48 -6.92 2.93
N SER A 61 0.93 -8.05 3.38
CA SER A 61 1.62 -9.35 3.37
C SER A 61 2.11 -9.74 1.99
N SER A 62 3.18 -10.52 1.94
CA SER A 62 3.54 -11.28 0.74
C SER A 62 2.56 -12.46 0.54
N PRO A 63 2.25 -12.86 -0.70
CA PRO A 63 1.51 -14.10 -0.98
C PRO A 63 2.14 -15.38 -0.41
N TYR A 64 3.38 -15.31 0.07
CA TYR A 64 4.08 -16.39 0.76
C TYR A 64 3.81 -16.45 2.27
N GLU A 65 3.10 -15.48 2.80
CA GLU A 65 2.66 -15.43 4.21
C GLU A 65 1.28 -16.07 4.35
N GLN A 66 1.02 -16.68 5.51
CA GLN A 66 -0.27 -17.32 5.78
C GLN A 66 -1.31 -16.30 6.26
N ASP A 67 -0.85 -15.33 7.02
CA ASP A 67 -1.68 -14.29 7.59
C ASP A 67 -1.73 -13.06 6.68
N LEU A 68 -2.82 -12.33 6.75
CA LEU A 68 -2.99 -11.08 6.03
C LEU A 68 -2.67 -9.90 6.95
N GLU A 69 -1.89 -8.96 6.45
CA GLU A 69 -1.56 -7.72 7.16
C GLU A 69 -2.16 -6.52 6.43
N PHE A 70 -2.68 -5.57 7.21
CA PHE A 70 -3.30 -4.36 6.70
C PHE A 70 -2.79 -3.13 7.44
N PHE A 71 -2.60 -2.05 6.72
CA PHE A 71 -2.29 -0.73 7.25
C PHE A 71 -3.51 0.17 7.11
N ILE A 72 -4.06 0.61 8.23
CA ILE A 72 -5.37 1.24 8.27
C ILE A 72 -5.25 2.64 8.88
N GLU A 73 -5.97 3.59 8.27
CA GLU A 73 -6.17 4.94 8.77
C GLU A 73 -7.61 5.12 9.24
N LEU A 74 -7.78 5.72 10.41
CA LEU A 74 -9.09 6.06 10.94
C LEU A 74 -9.69 7.23 10.15
N VAL A 75 -10.82 6.97 9.54
CA VAL A 75 -11.69 8.01 8.99
C VAL A 75 -12.83 8.23 9.99
N PRO A 76 -12.81 9.28 10.82
CA PRO A 76 -13.74 9.42 11.95
C PRO A 76 -15.21 9.40 11.56
N GLN A 77 -15.56 9.91 10.37
CA GLN A 77 -16.91 9.90 9.82
C GLN A 77 -17.16 8.76 8.83
N GLY A 78 -16.19 7.85 8.69
CA GLY A 78 -16.30 6.67 7.84
C GLY A 78 -17.23 5.62 8.43
N LEU A 79 -17.88 4.84 7.58
CA LEU A 79 -18.81 3.81 8.02
C LEU A 79 -18.13 2.55 8.59
N LEU A 80 -16.87 2.27 8.21
CA LEU A 80 -16.19 1.03 8.61
C LEU A 80 -15.05 1.26 9.61
N THR A 81 -14.14 2.19 9.33
CA THR A 81 -12.91 2.35 10.12
C THR A 81 -13.14 2.65 11.60
N PRO A 82 -14.20 3.38 12.05
CA PRO A 82 -14.50 3.54 13.47
C PRO A 82 -14.87 2.23 14.17
N HIS A 83 -15.42 1.26 13.43
CA HIS A 83 -15.73 -0.07 13.98
C HIS A 83 -14.49 -0.95 14.02
N LEU A 84 -13.67 -0.95 12.95
CA LEU A 84 -12.39 -1.65 12.93
C LEU A 84 -11.44 -1.15 14.02
N TYR A 85 -11.44 0.16 14.29
CA TYR A 85 -10.61 0.78 15.32
C TYR A 85 -10.89 0.25 16.73
N LYS A 86 -12.12 -0.15 17.03
CA LYS A 86 -12.54 -0.70 18.33
C LYS A 86 -12.12 -2.17 18.53
N LEU A 87 -11.79 -2.86 17.46
CA LEU A 87 -11.42 -4.28 17.52
C LEU A 87 -10.05 -4.46 18.16
N LYS A 88 -9.91 -5.53 18.93
CA LYS A 88 -8.69 -5.90 19.67
C LYS A 88 -8.16 -7.23 19.17
N ILE A 89 -6.97 -7.59 19.64
CA ILE A 89 -6.41 -8.93 19.42
C ILE A 89 -7.38 -9.97 19.95
N GLY A 90 -7.67 -10.97 19.12
CA GLY A 90 -8.64 -12.04 19.39
C GLY A 90 -10.05 -11.77 18.85
N ASP A 91 -10.41 -10.51 18.57
CA ASP A 91 -11.69 -10.18 17.93
C ASP A 91 -11.69 -10.61 16.46
N THR A 92 -12.89 -10.72 15.90
CA THR A 92 -13.10 -11.15 14.51
C THR A 92 -13.70 -10.04 13.66
N LEU A 93 -13.41 -10.12 12.39
CA LEU A 93 -13.97 -9.28 11.33
C LEU A 93 -14.29 -10.14 10.10
N LEU A 94 -15.12 -9.63 9.21
CA LEU A 94 -15.43 -10.32 7.98
C LEU A 94 -14.34 -10.07 6.94
N CYS A 95 -13.89 -11.13 6.26
CA CYS A 95 -12.99 -11.07 5.13
C CYS A 95 -13.63 -11.80 3.94
N ARG A 96 -13.82 -11.14 2.80
CA ARG A 96 -14.27 -11.86 1.60
C ARG A 96 -13.24 -12.89 1.18
N LYS A 97 -13.70 -14.08 0.76
CA LYS A 97 -12.86 -15.24 0.40
C LYS A 97 -11.98 -15.03 -0.84
N ILE A 98 -12.20 -13.96 -1.60
CA ILE A 98 -11.57 -13.71 -2.89
C ILE A 98 -10.90 -12.34 -2.86
N SER A 99 -9.58 -12.33 -3.12
CA SER A 99 -8.83 -11.11 -3.38
C SER A 99 -9.26 -10.46 -4.70
N LYS A 100 -9.14 -9.15 -4.80
CA LYS A 100 -9.42 -8.38 -6.01
C LYS A 100 -8.31 -7.35 -6.25
N GLY A 101 -8.42 -6.64 -7.37
CA GLY A 101 -7.50 -5.57 -7.73
C GLY A 101 -6.58 -5.95 -8.89
N ARG A 102 -6.18 -4.93 -9.66
CA ARG A 102 -5.27 -5.04 -10.80
C ARG A 102 -3.98 -4.25 -10.60
N PHE A 103 -3.78 -3.75 -9.41
CA PHE A 103 -2.61 -2.95 -9.04
C PHE A 103 -1.41 -3.87 -8.75
N THR A 104 -1.01 -4.64 -9.77
CA THR A 104 0.11 -5.58 -9.73
C THR A 104 1.26 -5.05 -10.58
N LEU A 105 2.50 -5.51 -10.32
CA LEU A 105 3.65 -5.08 -11.11
C LEU A 105 3.50 -5.46 -12.58
N ASP A 106 3.70 -4.49 -13.45
CA ASP A 106 3.67 -4.65 -14.91
C ASP A 106 5.02 -5.18 -15.41
N ILE A 107 5.15 -6.48 -15.42
CA ILE A 107 6.35 -7.18 -15.94
C ILE A 107 6.25 -7.55 -17.42
N LYS A 108 5.13 -7.20 -18.08
CA LYS A 108 4.86 -7.62 -19.47
C LYS A 108 5.04 -6.52 -20.51
N SER A 109 5.08 -5.26 -20.09
CA SER A 109 5.18 -4.11 -21.01
C SER A 109 6.56 -3.93 -21.62
N GLY A 110 7.58 -4.64 -21.13
CA GLY A 110 8.98 -4.43 -21.48
C GLY A 110 9.68 -3.31 -20.70
N ARG A 111 8.94 -2.55 -19.86
CA ARG A 111 9.54 -1.57 -18.95
C ARG A 111 10.13 -2.29 -17.74
N THR A 112 11.35 -1.96 -17.40
CA THR A 112 12.10 -2.63 -16.33
C THR A 112 12.22 -1.83 -15.05
N ASN A 113 11.88 -0.54 -15.08
CA ASN A 113 11.87 0.31 -13.90
C ASN A 113 10.44 0.54 -13.41
N HIS A 114 10.25 0.51 -12.09
CA HIS A 114 8.96 0.70 -11.42
C HIS A 114 9.08 1.83 -10.41
N LEU A 115 8.50 3.00 -10.72
CA LEU A 115 8.44 4.14 -9.82
C LEU A 115 7.19 4.03 -8.95
N LEU A 116 7.38 3.87 -7.64
CA LEU A 116 6.35 3.66 -6.64
C LEU A 116 6.20 4.94 -5.79
N LEU A 117 5.06 5.59 -5.86
CA LEU A 117 4.75 6.83 -5.15
C LEU A 117 3.61 6.59 -4.17
N ALA A 118 3.88 6.68 -2.87
CA ALA A 118 2.90 6.36 -1.83
C ALA A 118 2.76 7.45 -0.78
N THR A 119 1.53 7.76 -0.37
CA THR A 119 1.28 8.53 0.85
C THR A 119 0.73 7.64 1.95
N VAL A 120 1.33 7.72 3.14
CA VAL A 120 0.91 7.05 4.39
C VAL A 120 0.52 5.58 4.14
N THR A 121 -0.77 5.23 4.28
CA THR A 121 -1.30 3.87 4.09
C THR A 121 -1.21 3.37 2.65
N GLY A 122 -1.04 4.27 1.67
CA GLY A 122 -0.81 3.91 0.27
C GLY A 122 0.47 3.10 0.01
N ILE A 123 1.34 2.98 1.01
CA ILE A 123 2.53 2.12 0.93
C ILE A 123 2.18 0.62 0.92
N ALA A 124 1.00 0.24 1.41
CA ALA A 124 0.59 -1.16 1.62
C ALA A 124 0.84 -2.09 0.41
N PRO A 125 0.36 -1.81 -0.81
CA PRO A 125 0.60 -2.68 -1.96
C PRO A 125 2.09 -2.76 -2.33
N PHE A 126 2.86 -1.70 -2.07
CA PHE A 126 4.29 -1.66 -2.38
C PHE A 126 5.12 -2.49 -1.40
N VAL A 127 4.74 -2.51 -0.12
CA VAL A 127 5.34 -3.43 0.86
C VAL A 127 5.13 -4.88 0.43
N SER A 128 3.92 -5.22 -0.03
CA SER A 128 3.61 -6.54 -0.55
C SER A 128 4.50 -6.93 -1.75
N TYR A 129 4.76 -5.99 -2.70
CA TYR A 129 5.71 -6.23 -3.80
C TYR A 129 7.12 -6.49 -3.26
N VAL A 130 7.60 -5.57 -2.41
CA VAL A 130 8.99 -5.63 -1.91
C VAL A 130 9.24 -6.89 -1.11
N ARG A 131 8.34 -7.25 -0.18
CA ARG A 131 8.43 -8.49 0.61
C ARG A 131 8.47 -9.74 -0.27
N THR A 132 7.61 -9.78 -1.30
CA THR A 132 7.52 -10.92 -2.22
C THR A 132 8.82 -11.08 -3.01
N LEU A 133 9.28 -10.01 -3.64
CA LEU A 133 10.50 -10.02 -4.44
C LEU A 133 11.75 -10.24 -3.59
N TYR A 134 11.78 -9.70 -2.37
CA TYR A 134 12.88 -9.90 -1.45
C TYR A 134 13.00 -11.36 -1.00
N LYS A 135 11.85 -12.02 -0.74
CA LYS A 135 11.84 -13.46 -0.43
C LYS A 135 12.32 -14.30 -1.61
N ASP A 136 11.87 -14.01 -2.83
CA ASP A 136 12.34 -14.69 -4.03
C ASP A 136 13.85 -14.52 -4.22
N TRP A 137 14.34 -13.29 -4.07
CA TRP A 137 15.76 -12.98 -4.20
C TRP A 137 16.61 -13.68 -3.14
N LYS A 138 16.18 -13.71 -1.87
CA LYS A 138 16.90 -14.40 -0.77
C LYS A 138 16.94 -15.92 -0.98
N ASN A 139 15.96 -16.49 -1.65
CA ASN A 139 15.92 -17.91 -1.99
C ASN A 139 16.72 -18.25 -3.27
N GLY A 140 17.50 -17.32 -3.80
CA GLY A 140 18.33 -17.51 -4.99
C GLY A 140 17.56 -17.45 -6.31
N GLY A 141 16.28 -17.07 -6.27
CA GLY A 141 15.48 -16.79 -7.45
C GLY A 141 15.77 -15.41 -8.04
N SER A 142 15.48 -15.23 -9.33
CA SER A 142 15.35 -13.88 -9.87
C SER A 142 14.06 -13.27 -9.31
N PRO A 143 14.11 -12.09 -8.65
CA PRO A 143 12.90 -11.47 -8.10
C PRO A 143 11.86 -11.17 -9.17
N MET A 144 12.30 -11.01 -10.42
CA MET A 144 11.44 -10.81 -11.59
C MET A 144 12.15 -11.34 -12.84
N PRO A 145 11.39 -11.75 -13.88
CA PRO A 145 11.99 -12.11 -15.18
C PRO A 145 12.67 -10.87 -15.79
N GLY A 146 14.01 -10.83 -15.77
CA GLY A 146 14.79 -9.72 -16.31
C GLY A 146 15.31 -8.73 -15.27
N PRO A 147 15.96 -7.63 -15.69
CA PRO A 147 16.67 -6.69 -14.83
C PRO A 147 15.76 -5.62 -14.21
N HIS A 148 14.60 -6.01 -13.67
CA HIS A 148 13.65 -5.07 -13.08
C HIS A 148 14.18 -4.42 -11.81
N GLN A 149 13.87 -3.14 -11.62
CA GLN A 149 14.23 -2.35 -10.44
C GLN A 149 13.02 -1.57 -9.91
N LEU A 150 12.92 -1.45 -8.58
CA LEU A 150 11.90 -0.70 -7.88
C LEU A 150 12.50 0.55 -7.24
N PHE A 151 11.80 1.67 -7.40
CA PHE A 151 12.16 2.98 -6.88
C PHE A 151 10.96 3.54 -6.12
N CYS A 152 11.04 3.59 -4.79
CA CYS A 152 9.93 3.97 -3.94
C CYS A 152 10.16 5.32 -3.25
N VAL A 153 9.21 6.22 -3.38
CA VAL A 153 9.11 7.45 -2.56
C VAL A 153 7.86 7.37 -1.71
N GLN A 154 8.04 7.29 -0.40
CA GLN A 154 6.96 7.32 0.58
C GLN A 154 6.88 8.69 1.24
N GLY A 155 5.71 9.34 1.19
CA GLY A 155 5.45 10.60 1.85
C GLY A 155 4.51 10.46 3.03
N GLY A 156 4.76 11.26 4.06
CA GLY A 156 3.88 11.48 5.19
C GLY A 156 3.86 12.96 5.58
N SER A 157 3.03 13.32 6.53
CA SER A 157 3.13 14.63 7.17
C SER A 157 4.29 14.63 8.18
N ARG A 158 4.49 13.51 8.88
CA ARG A 158 5.46 13.31 9.97
C ARG A 158 6.05 11.91 9.92
N SER A 159 7.18 11.67 10.56
CA SER A 159 7.90 10.40 10.49
C SER A 159 7.20 9.22 11.16
N TRP A 160 6.37 9.45 12.16
CA TRP A 160 5.62 8.38 12.82
C TRP A 160 4.45 7.82 11.97
N GLU A 161 4.15 8.46 10.84
CA GLU A 161 3.17 7.94 9.87
C GLU A 161 3.76 6.85 8.97
N PHE A 162 5.06 6.55 9.04
CA PHE A 162 5.73 5.55 8.22
C PHE A 162 5.69 4.16 8.87
N GLY A 163 4.66 3.38 8.59
CA GLY A 163 4.47 2.07 9.21
C GLY A 163 5.57 1.04 8.94
N TYR A 164 6.25 1.13 7.80
CA TYR A 164 7.21 0.11 7.30
C TYR A 164 8.57 0.68 6.94
N ARG A 165 8.88 1.89 7.37
CA ARG A 165 10.09 2.59 6.99
C ARG A 165 11.36 1.77 7.29
N GLU A 166 11.53 1.31 8.52
CA GLU A 166 12.72 0.56 8.94
C GLU A 166 12.92 -0.71 8.11
N GLU A 167 11.82 -1.42 7.81
CA GLU A 167 11.85 -2.61 6.96
C GLU A 167 12.29 -2.27 5.54
N LEU A 168 11.71 -1.24 4.95
CA LEU A 168 12.01 -0.82 3.57
C LEU A 168 13.43 -0.25 3.45
N GLU A 169 13.90 0.53 4.42
CA GLU A 169 15.29 1.01 4.47
C GLU A 169 16.28 -0.16 4.58
N ARG A 170 16.01 -1.14 5.44
CA ARG A 170 16.84 -2.33 5.56
C ARG A 170 16.91 -3.11 4.24
N ILE A 171 15.77 -3.36 3.60
CA ILE A 171 15.74 -4.07 2.32
C ILE A 171 16.45 -3.26 1.23
N ALA A 172 16.28 -1.93 1.17
CA ALA A 172 16.96 -1.08 0.20
C ALA A 172 18.49 -1.07 0.38
N ASN A 173 18.98 -1.24 1.59
CA ASN A 173 20.42 -1.37 1.86
C ASN A 173 20.98 -2.74 1.47
N GLU A 174 20.18 -3.79 1.48
CA GLU A 174 20.61 -5.16 1.14
C GLU A 174 20.41 -5.50 -0.35
N ALA A 175 19.29 -5.06 -0.95
CA ALA A 175 18.84 -5.50 -2.25
C ALA A 175 19.17 -4.47 -3.34
N PRO A 176 20.07 -4.77 -4.30
CA PRO A 176 20.51 -3.80 -5.31
C PRO A 176 19.42 -3.37 -6.29
N TRP A 177 18.33 -4.12 -6.38
CA TRP A 177 17.18 -3.87 -7.25
C TRP A 177 16.12 -2.95 -6.60
N PHE A 178 16.30 -2.52 -5.35
CA PHE A 178 15.32 -1.69 -4.65
C PHE A 178 15.98 -0.40 -4.12
N LYS A 179 15.32 0.73 -4.34
CA LYS A 179 15.68 2.03 -3.76
C LYS A 179 14.47 2.62 -3.05
N TYR A 180 14.70 3.18 -1.88
CA TYR A 180 13.65 3.72 -1.03
C TYR A 180 14.04 5.08 -0.45
N VAL A 181 13.07 5.99 -0.44
CA VAL A 181 13.18 7.31 0.21
C VAL A 181 11.89 7.62 0.93
N ALA A 182 11.99 8.05 2.18
CA ALA A 182 10.88 8.61 2.94
C ALA A 182 11.02 10.14 3.01
N THR A 183 9.90 10.85 2.87
CA THR A 183 9.84 12.32 2.92
C THR A 183 8.70 12.81 3.80
N ILE A 184 8.92 13.86 4.59
CA ILE A 184 7.85 14.51 5.36
C ILE A 184 7.52 15.89 4.83
N SER A 185 6.24 16.27 4.92
CA SER A 185 5.76 17.58 4.45
C SER A 185 5.59 18.61 5.57
N ARG A 186 5.71 18.20 6.85
CA ARG A 186 5.56 19.09 8.02
C ARG A 186 6.76 18.99 8.98
N PRO A 187 7.98 19.33 8.55
CA PRO A 187 9.16 19.20 9.40
C PRO A 187 9.12 20.07 10.67
N TRP A 188 8.31 21.12 10.70
CA TRP A 188 8.11 21.94 11.90
C TRP A 188 7.35 21.24 13.02
N GLU A 189 6.61 20.17 12.70
CA GLU A 189 5.92 19.31 13.67
C GLU A 189 6.77 18.08 14.06
N ASP A 190 7.89 17.85 13.37
CA ASP A 190 8.83 16.75 13.59
C ASP A 190 10.30 17.20 13.45
N PRO A 191 10.80 18.01 14.41
CA PRO A 191 12.16 18.57 14.33
C PRO A 191 13.28 17.53 14.40
N SER A 192 12.96 16.31 14.83
CA SER A 192 13.95 15.20 14.90
C SER A 192 14.23 14.56 13.53
N TRP A 193 13.39 14.80 12.54
CA TRP A 193 13.55 14.25 11.21
C TRP A 193 14.81 14.75 10.50
N LYS A 194 15.58 13.83 9.91
CA LYS A 194 16.83 14.12 9.20
C LYS A 194 16.81 13.65 7.72
N GLY A 195 15.68 13.06 7.30
CA GLY A 195 15.51 12.58 5.92
C GLY A 195 15.05 13.66 4.95
N GLU A 196 14.51 13.25 3.83
CA GLU A 196 14.01 14.15 2.78
C GLU A 196 12.83 15.01 3.25
N LEU A 197 12.71 16.20 2.70
CA LEU A 197 11.67 17.18 3.00
C LEU A 197 10.85 17.52 1.76
N GLY A 198 9.56 17.74 1.94
CA GLY A 198 8.63 18.15 0.90
C GLY A 198 7.57 17.10 0.61
N ARG A 199 6.60 17.51 -0.19
CA ARG A 199 5.53 16.62 -0.66
C ARG A 199 6.04 15.75 -1.80
N ILE A 200 5.47 14.56 -1.97
CA ILE A 200 5.87 13.63 -3.06
C ILE A 200 5.80 14.33 -4.42
N ASP A 201 4.72 15.04 -4.71
CA ASP A 201 4.51 15.73 -5.97
C ASP A 201 5.61 16.78 -6.28
N GLU A 202 6.20 17.39 -5.28
CA GLU A 202 7.35 18.29 -5.42
C GLU A 202 8.65 17.54 -5.75
N LEU A 203 8.75 16.29 -5.30
CA LEU A 203 9.96 15.48 -5.38
C LEU A 203 10.02 14.53 -6.59
N ILE A 204 8.93 14.33 -7.31
CA ILE A 204 8.86 13.40 -8.45
C ILE A 204 9.97 13.72 -9.47
N ARG A 205 10.14 15.00 -9.88
CA ARG A 205 11.15 15.41 -10.87
C ARG A 205 12.57 15.18 -10.35
N LYS A 206 12.83 15.47 -9.06
CA LYS A 206 14.12 15.23 -8.43
C LYS A 206 14.50 13.75 -8.52
N TYR A 207 13.62 12.86 -8.09
CA TYR A 207 13.94 11.44 -8.02
C TYR A 207 13.91 10.75 -9.38
N THR A 208 13.04 11.13 -10.29
CA THR A 208 13.10 10.62 -11.67
C THR A 208 14.43 11.00 -12.34
N TYR A 209 14.93 12.21 -12.12
CA TYR A 209 16.23 12.64 -12.62
C TYR A 209 17.39 11.89 -11.92
N LEU A 210 17.44 11.87 -10.59
CA LEU A 210 18.51 11.23 -9.82
C LEU A 210 18.65 9.73 -10.10
N TRP A 211 17.54 9.06 -10.34
CA TRP A 211 17.50 7.62 -10.61
C TRP A 211 17.57 7.31 -12.12
N GLY A 212 17.66 8.31 -12.97
CA GLY A 212 17.74 8.16 -14.43
C GLY A 212 16.49 7.51 -15.05
N LEU A 213 15.32 7.72 -14.45
CA LEU A 213 14.07 7.12 -14.89
C LEU A 213 13.53 7.84 -16.12
N LYS A 214 13.18 7.05 -17.15
CA LYS A 214 12.65 7.57 -18.43
C LYS A 214 11.27 7.00 -18.71
N PRO A 215 10.39 7.75 -19.41
CA PRO A 215 9.01 7.34 -19.71
C PRO A 215 8.91 6.01 -20.47
N ASP A 216 9.83 5.72 -21.36
CA ASP A 216 9.86 4.53 -22.20
C ASP A 216 10.29 3.26 -21.45
N THR A 217 11.07 3.40 -20.37
CA THR A 217 11.60 2.28 -19.57
C THR A 217 10.97 2.15 -18.18
N THR A 218 10.08 3.08 -17.79
CA THR A 218 9.56 3.16 -16.43
C THR A 218 8.04 3.12 -16.40
N THR A 219 7.49 2.27 -15.53
CA THR A 219 6.07 2.27 -15.15
C THR A 219 5.91 2.99 -13.82
N GLY A 220 4.98 3.95 -13.76
CA GLY A 220 4.63 4.70 -12.56
C GLY A 220 3.44 4.08 -11.83
N TYR A 221 3.53 4.00 -10.49
CA TYR A 221 2.47 3.53 -9.60
C TYR A 221 2.22 4.59 -8.52
N LEU A 222 0.99 5.04 -8.40
CA LEU A 222 0.60 6.06 -7.45
C LEU A 222 -0.48 5.51 -6.53
N CYS A 223 -0.25 5.55 -5.22
CA CYS A 223 -1.19 4.98 -4.25
C CYS A 223 -1.33 5.87 -3.02
N GLY A 224 -2.58 6.08 -2.56
CA GLY A 224 -2.90 6.82 -1.36
C GLY A 224 -3.79 8.04 -1.59
N HIS A 225 -3.36 9.21 -1.13
CA HIS A 225 -4.18 10.43 -1.14
C HIS A 225 -4.55 10.88 -2.58
N PRO A 226 -5.84 11.19 -2.86
CA PRO A 226 -6.33 11.53 -4.21
C PRO A 226 -5.52 12.63 -4.90
N ARG A 227 -5.25 13.74 -4.19
CA ARG A 227 -4.49 14.87 -4.77
C ARG A 227 -3.05 14.50 -5.11
N MET A 228 -2.42 13.60 -4.34
CA MET A 228 -1.08 13.13 -4.69
C MET A 228 -1.11 12.30 -5.97
N CYS A 229 -2.08 11.41 -6.12
CA CYS A 229 -2.25 10.62 -7.33
C CYS A 229 -2.52 11.50 -8.55
N GLU A 230 -3.46 12.44 -8.46
CA GLU A 230 -3.81 13.37 -9.54
C GLU A 230 -2.61 14.26 -9.94
N ASN A 231 -1.98 14.92 -8.96
CA ASN A 231 -0.80 15.77 -9.21
C ASN A 231 0.35 14.96 -9.80
N GLY A 232 0.63 13.78 -9.21
CA GLY A 232 1.70 12.90 -9.65
C GLY A 232 1.51 12.43 -11.10
N GLN A 233 0.31 11.99 -11.47
CA GLN A 233 -0.03 11.66 -12.85
C GLN A 233 0.18 12.85 -13.79
N GLY A 234 -0.29 14.03 -13.40
CA GLY A 234 -0.11 15.24 -14.20
C GLY A 234 1.37 15.62 -14.39
N ILE A 235 2.20 15.44 -13.38
CA ILE A 235 3.65 15.69 -13.46
C ILE A 235 4.33 14.68 -14.38
N LEU A 236 4.05 13.39 -14.20
CA LEU A 236 4.60 12.32 -15.04
C LEU A 236 4.15 12.46 -16.49
N ALA A 237 2.87 12.76 -16.74
CA ALA A 237 2.34 12.98 -18.10
C ALA A 237 3.04 14.14 -18.80
N ARG A 238 3.26 15.27 -18.12
CA ARG A 238 4.03 16.40 -18.67
C ARG A 238 5.50 16.05 -18.93
N ALA A 239 6.03 15.06 -18.23
CA ALA A 239 7.40 14.56 -18.44
C ALA A 239 7.45 13.42 -19.49
N GLY A 240 6.33 13.12 -20.17
CA GLY A 240 6.27 12.19 -21.30
C GLY A 240 5.75 10.78 -20.97
N TRP A 241 5.38 10.49 -19.71
CA TRP A 241 4.75 9.21 -19.38
C TRP A 241 3.38 9.08 -20.04
N GLN A 242 3.13 7.95 -20.70
CA GLN A 242 1.86 7.66 -21.33
C GLN A 242 0.86 7.13 -20.32
N LYS A 243 -0.44 7.32 -20.58
CA LYS A 243 -1.52 6.81 -19.70
C LYS A 243 -1.40 5.32 -19.41
N GLY A 244 -1.01 4.50 -20.39
CA GLY A 244 -0.80 3.05 -20.23
C GLY A 244 0.45 2.64 -19.46
N SER A 245 1.31 3.59 -19.04
CA SER A 245 2.47 3.35 -18.19
C SER A 245 2.32 3.95 -16.78
N MET A 246 1.11 4.37 -16.41
CA MET A 246 0.80 4.92 -15.10
C MET A 246 -0.41 4.19 -14.54
N PHE A 247 -0.28 3.64 -13.34
CA PHE A 247 -1.33 2.96 -12.58
C PHE A 247 -1.59 3.74 -11.30
N GLU A 248 -2.85 3.77 -10.87
CA GLU A 248 -3.22 4.41 -9.61
C GLU A 248 -4.19 3.54 -8.80
N GLU A 249 -4.08 3.66 -7.48
CA GLU A 249 -5.06 3.16 -6.52
C GLU A 249 -5.30 4.25 -5.48
N VAL A 250 -6.48 4.86 -5.54
CA VAL A 250 -6.83 6.02 -4.71
C VAL A 250 -7.61 5.55 -3.51
N TYR A 251 -7.13 5.91 -2.31
CA TYR A 251 -7.82 5.66 -1.05
C TYR A 251 -8.69 6.86 -0.71
N PHE A 252 -9.89 6.63 -0.23
CA PHE A 252 -10.84 7.62 0.21
C PHE A 252 -11.04 8.82 -0.76
N ILE A 253 -12.16 8.84 -1.47
CA ILE A 253 -12.61 10.00 -2.25
C ILE A 253 -13.73 10.66 -1.46
N PRO A 254 -13.54 11.90 -0.92
CA PRO A 254 -14.61 12.63 -0.25
C PRO A 254 -15.83 12.74 -1.15
N GLY A 255 -17.01 12.36 -0.65
CA GLY A 255 -18.27 12.42 -1.38
C GLY A 255 -18.55 11.30 -2.39
N LYS A 256 -17.64 10.35 -2.56
CA LYS A 256 -17.93 9.07 -3.19
C LYS A 256 -17.98 7.99 -2.11
N GLU A 257 -19.16 7.56 -1.74
CA GLU A 257 -19.29 6.23 -1.11
C GLU A 257 -18.67 5.25 -2.09
N ALA A 258 -17.72 4.46 -1.62
CA ALA A 258 -17.16 3.39 -2.43
C ALA A 258 -18.32 2.47 -2.77
N GLY A 259 -18.82 2.61 -4.00
CA GLY A 259 -19.94 1.84 -4.48
C GLY A 259 -19.62 0.37 -4.35
N ALA A 260 -20.53 -0.35 -3.74
CA ALA A 260 -20.64 -1.78 -3.88
C ALA A 260 -20.93 -2.07 -5.37
N GLU A 261 -19.93 -2.52 -6.13
CA GLU A 261 -20.10 -3.26 -7.37
C GLU A 261 -19.50 -4.66 -7.22
#